data_99101e41afc03605020a0b8612939adb
#
_entry.id   99101e41afc03605020a0b8612939adb
#
_cell.length_a   1.000
_cell.length_b   1.000
_cell.length_c   1.000
_cell.angle_alpha   90.00
_cell.angle_beta   90.00
_cell.angle_gamma   90.00
#
_symmetry.space_group_name_H-M   'P 1'
#
loop_
_entity.id
_entity.type
_entity.pdbx_description
1 polymer ?
#
loop_
_entity_poly.entity_id
_entity_poly.type
_entity_poly.pdbx_seq_one_letter_code
_entity_poly.pdbx_strand_id
1 'polypeptide(L)'
;MRSERWLPRAFLILLLAVLALAGWQWRHGAPLSANLMELVPGDSPDALELSAEERMQEPLNREMLVLVGSADRQQAIATAQQLGEQWQTSGLFEKVQWNLQADLPALREQLLRGRLAMLSGADRTQLIEHPEAFIQQRVQALFDPFTGFSLVPSQDDWLGLTGRIQNSQPQRGAVQLDIGSGTLIAEADGKSWVLLRARTQGNAFDMKLPLRVAELLEQSREQVAKNDVQLLAASGLLYAASGQQQATREI
;
A
#
# COMPACT_ATOMS: atom_id res chain seq x y z
N MET A 1 -58.82 29.27 -31.32
CA MET A 1 -57.74 29.92 -30.54
C MET A 1 -57.67 29.41 -29.10
N ARG A 2 -57.62 28.07 -28.88
CA ARG A 2 -57.50 27.45 -27.53
C ARG A 2 -56.26 26.63 -27.35
N SER A 3 -55.42 26.45 -28.38
CA SER A 3 -54.25 25.55 -28.37
C SER A 3 -52.94 26.21 -27.89
N GLU A 4 -52.82 27.52 -27.87
CA GLU A 4 -51.58 28.23 -27.57
C GLU A 4 -51.20 28.26 -26.07
N ARG A 5 -52.16 28.03 -25.18
CA ARG A 5 -51.91 28.07 -23.72
C ARG A 5 -51.37 26.74 -23.18
N TRP A 6 -51.36 25.70 -23.98
CA TRP A 6 -50.88 24.36 -23.56
C TRP A 6 -49.37 24.17 -23.76
N LEU A 7 -48.80 24.79 -24.78
CA LEU A 7 -47.36 24.75 -25.04
C LEU A 7 -46.51 25.29 -23.90
N PRO A 8 -46.75 26.47 -23.27
CA PRO A 8 -45.93 26.94 -22.16
C PRO A 8 -46.08 26.10 -20.90
N ARG A 9 -47.25 25.46 -20.69
CA ARG A 9 -47.46 24.55 -19.55
C ARG A 9 -46.73 23.25 -19.74
N ALA A 10 -46.74 22.68 -20.94
CA ALA A 10 -46.00 21.48 -21.30
C ALA A 10 -44.48 21.69 -21.16
N PHE A 11 -43.97 22.87 -21.60
CA PHE A 11 -42.57 23.24 -21.45
C PHE A 11 -42.17 23.36 -19.97
N LEU A 12 -42.99 23.95 -19.12
CA LEU A 12 -42.76 24.12 -17.70
C LEU A 12 -42.73 22.79 -16.96
N ILE A 13 -43.59 21.86 -17.32
CA ILE A 13 -43.63 20.49 -16.80
C ILE A 13 -42.34 19.72 -17.21
N LEU A 14 -41.93 19.84 -18.48
CA LEU A 14 -40.70 19.24 -18.98
C LEU A 14 -39.48 19.78 -18.28
N LEU A 15 -39.40 21.11 -18.09
CA LEU A 15 -38.30 21.76 -17.37
C LEU A 15 -38.21 21.28 -15.91
N LEU A 16 -39.35 21.21 -15.22
CA LEU A 16 -39.42 20.68 -13.85
C LEU A 16 -39.00 19.20 -13.78
N ALA A 17 -39.40 18.39 -14.76
CA ALA A 17 -39.01 16.99 -14.83
C ALA A 17 -37.49 16.83 -15.04
N VAL A 18 -36.90 17.63 -15.93
CA VAL A 18 -35.43 17.64 -16.15
C VAL A 18 -34.69 18.10 -14.91
N LEU A 19 -35.14 19.17 -14.24
CA LEU A 19 -34.54 19.64 -13.00
C LEU A 19 -34.65 18.62 -11.86
N ALA A 20 -35.79 17.93 -11.75
CA ALA A 20 -35.99 16.88 -10.77
C ALA A 20 -35.08 15.68 -11.04
N LEU A 21 -34.92 15.29 -12.30
CA LEU A 21 -34.05 14.20 -12.74
C LEU A 21 -32.57 14.55 -12.49
N ALA A 22 -32.16 15.77 -12.82
CA ALA A 22 -30.83 16.28 -12.54
C ALA A 22 -30.54 16.31 -11.02
N GLY A 23 -31.47 16.81 -10.22
CA GLY A 23 -31.35 16.83 -8.76
C GLY A 23 -31.29 15.43 -8.14
N TRP A 24 -32.06 14.47 -8.68
CA TRP A 24 -32.00 13.07 -8.26
C TRP A 24 -30.66 12.42 -8.61
N GLN A 25 -30.14 12.70 -9.82
CA GLN A 25 -28.85 12.17 -10.27
C GLN A 25 -27.68 12.74 -9.45
N TRP A 26 -27.74 14.03 -9.07
CA TRP A 26 -26.71 14.64 -8.22
C TRP A 26 -26.73 14.12 -6.77
N ARG A 27 -27.86 13.65 -6.28
CA ARG A 27 -27.93 13.01 -4.94
C ARG A 27 -27.28 11.62 -4.92
N HIS A 28 -27.18 10.94 -6.06
CA HIS A 28 -26.59 9.60 -6.17
C HIS A 28 -25.11 9.61 -6.62
N GLY A 29 -24.50 10.77 -6.75
CA GLY A 29 -23.12 10.97 -7.14
C GLY A 29 -23.02 11.98 -8.30
N ALA A 30 -22.00 12.82 -8.29
CA ALA A 30 -21.74 13.73 -9.39
C ALA A 30 -21.44 12.91 -10.67
N PRO A 31 -22.12 13.17 -11.81
CA PRO A 31 -21.89 12.45 -13.05
C PRO A 31 -20.56 12.83 -13.74
N LEU A 32 -19.74 13.65 -13.08
CA LEU A 32 -18.43 14.07 -13.55
C LEU A 32 -17.38 13.15 -12.93
N SER A 33 -16.92 12.19 -13.69
CA SER A 33 -15.69 11.48 -13.42
C SER A 33 -14.52 12.43 -13.71
N ALA A 34 -13.65 12.65 -12.74
CA ALA A 34 -12.39 13.38 -12.94
C ALA A 34 -11.33 12.50 -13.63
N ASN A 35 -11.72 11.34 -14.11
CA ASN A 35 -10.84 10.42 -14.81
C ASN A 35 -10.64 10.90 -16.26
N LEU A 36 -9.58 11.65 -16.47
CA LEU A 36 -9.19 12.16 -17.79
C LEU A 36 -8.88 11.04 -18.80
N MET A 37 -8.65 9.81 -18.31
CA MET A 37 -8.42 8.64 -19.16
C MET A 37 -9.68 8.22 -19.95
N GLU A 38 -10.87 8.49 -19.43
CA GLU A 38 -12.13 8.24 -20.17
C GLU A 38 -12.32 9.17 -21.38
N LEU A 39 -11.55 10.25 -21.45
CA LEU A 39 -11.59 11.23 -22.55
C LEU A 39 -10.58 10.93 -23.66
N VAL A 40 -9.70 9.94 -23.48
CA VAL A 40 -8.74 9.54 -24.52
C VAL A 40 -9.48 8.72 -25.59
N PRO A 41 -9.58 9.18 -26.84
CA PRO A 41 -10.14 8.40 -27.92
C PRO A 41 -9.24 7.21 -28.21
N GLY A 42 -9.62 6.04 -27.79
CA GLY A 42 -8.95 4.77 -28.07
C GLY A 42 -10.00 3.73 -28.42
N ASP A 43 -9.58 2.67 -29.08
CA ASP A 43 -10.41 1.48 -29.24
C ASP A 43 -10.88 1.04 -27.85
N SER A 44 -12.17 0.71 -27.72
CA SER A 44 -12.77 0.33 -26.45
C SER A 44 -11.92 -0.76 -25.80
N PRO A 45 -11.23 -0.47 -24.67
CA PRO A 45 -10.34 -1.45 -24.05
C PRO A 45 -11.15 -2.69 -23.69
N ASP A 46 -10.56 -3.86 -23.86
CA ASP A 46 -11.17 -5.13 -23.46
C ASP A 46 -11.48 -5.07 -21.95
N ALA A 47 -12.59 -5.68 -21.53
CA ALA A 47 -12.98 -5.73 -20.12
C ALA A 47 -11.87 -6.32 -19.21
N LEU A 48 -11.02 -7.18 -19.78
CA LEU A 48 -9.83 -7.72 -19.11
C LEU A 48 -8.74 -6.66 -18.94
N GLU A 49 -8.50 -5.82 -19.95
CA GLU A 49 -7.51 -4.73 -19.88
C GLU A 49 -7.93 -3.67 -18.86
N LEU A 50 -9.21 -3.27 -18.87
CA LEU A 50 -9.75 -2.34 -17.87
C LEU A 50 -9.60 -2.89 -16.45
N SER A 51 -9.93 -4.16 -16.23
CA SER A 51 -9.80 -4.77 -14.89
C SER A 51 -8.34 -4.93 -14.45
N ALA A 52 -7.42 -5.15 -15.39
CA ALA A 52 -5.99 -5.22 -15.10
C ALA A 52 -5.43 -3.84 -14.77
N GLU A 53 -5.83 -2.82 -15.51
CA GLU A 53 -5.43 -1.43 -15.28
C GLU A 53 -5.95 -0.90 -13.94
N GLU A 54 -7.22 -1.12 -13.62
CA GLU A 54 -7.80 -0.79 -12.31
C GLU A 54 -7.02 -1.43 -11.16
N ARG A 55 -6.68 -2.72 -11.28
CA ARG A 55 -5.89 -3.43 -10.27
C ARG A 55 -4.47 -2.91 -10.13
N MET A 56 -3.86 -2.46 -11.23
CA MET A 56 -2.52 -1.86 -11.19
C MET A 56 -2.54 -0.46 -10.59
N GLN A 57 -3.59 0.31 -10.85
CA GLN A 57 -3.74 1.68 -10.35
C GLN A 57 -4.28 1.73 -8.92
N GLU A 58 -5.00 0.73 -8.45
CA GLU A 58 -5.61 0.70 -7.13
C GLU A 58 -4.61 0.98 -6.00
N PRO A 59 -3.41 0.36 -5.94
CA PRO A 59 -2.42 0.68 -4.92
C PRO A 59 -1.97 2.14 -4.98
N LEU A 60 -1.75 2.69 -6.18
CA LEU A 60 -1.30 4.07 -6.35
C LEU A 60 -2.35 5.08 -5.87
N ASN A 61 -3.64 4.75 -6.07
CA ASN A 61 -4.75 5.65 -5.78
C ASN A 61 -5.29 5.53 -4.34
N ARG A 62 -5.00 4.42 -3.65
CA ARG A 62 -5.57 4.12 -2.33
C ARG A 62 -4.53 3.89 -1.24
N GLU A 63 -3.27 3.71 -1.60
CA GLU A 63 -2.23 3.40 -0.62
C GLU A 63 -1.34 4.61 -0.32
N MET A 64 -0.98 4.71 0.94
CA MET A 64 0.01 5.65 1.43
C MET A 64 1.11 4.86 2.14
N LEU A 65 2.33 5.06 1.70
CA LEU A 65 3.53 4.54 2.35
C LEU A 65 4.13 5.65 3.20
N VAL A 66 4.41 5.34 4.45
CA VAL A 66 5.00 6.29 5.39
C VAL A 66 6.21 5.66 6.05
N LEU A 67 7.29 6.41 6.11
CA LEU A 67 8.49 6.07 6.86
C LEU A 67 8.53 6.92 8.13
N VAL A 68 8.62 6.24 9.27
CA VAL A 68 8.75 6.85 10.59
C VAL A 68 10.20 6.72 11.01
N GLY A 69 10.94 7.81 11.06
CA GLY A 69 12.40 7.84 11.26
C GLY A 69 12.80 8.47 12.57
N SER A 70 13.68 7.78 13.33
CA SER A 70 14.32 8.30 14.52
C SER A 70 15.79 7.81 14.61
N ALA A 71 16.63 8.55 15.32
CA ALA A 71 17.97 8.09 15.69
C ALA A 71 17.90 6.87 16.64
N ASP A 72 16.84 6.78 17.45
CA ASP A 72 16.55 5.64 18.30
C ASP A 72 15.57 4.69 17.60
N ARG A 73 16.02 3.47 17.33
CA ARG A 73 15.24 2.40 16.70
C ARG A 73 13.96 2.06 17.48
N GLN A 74 14.05 1.97 18.81
CA GLN A 74 12.90 1.62 19.64
C GLN A 74 11.85 2.74 19.61
N GLN A 75 12.29 3.97 19.58
CA GLN A 75 11.43 5.13 19.45
C GLN A 75 10.72 5.14 18.08
N ALA A 76 11.43 4.83 16.98
CA ALA A 76 10.82 4.72 15.65
C ALA A 76 9.71 3.66 15.62
N ILE A 77 9.97 2.47 16.20
CA ILE A 77 9.00 1.37 16.30
C ILE A 77 7.78 1.78 17.13
N ALA A 78 8.00 2.32 18.33
CA ALA A 78 6.90 2.73 19.22
C ALA A 78 6.04 3.83 18.60
N THR A 79 6.68 4.81 17.93
CA THR A 79 5.95 5.88 17.24
C THR A 79 5.17 5.35 16.04
N ALA A 80 5.74 4.44 15.24
CA ALA A 80 5.03 3.81 14.12
C ALA A 80 3.80 3.02 14.60
N GLN A 81 3.92 2.29 15.70
CA GLN A 81 2.81 1.60 16.33
C GLN A 81 1.73 2.58 16.78
N GLN A 82 2.08 3.61 17.53
CA GLN A 82 1.14 4.62 18.03
C GLN A 82 0.39 5.32 16.88
N LEU A 83 1.10 5.73 15.84
CA LEU A 83 0.50 6.33 14.65
C LEU A 83 -0.40 5.35 13.93
N GLY A 84 0.02 4.09 13.79
CA GLY A 84 -0.75 3.04 13.15
C GLY A 84 -2.10 2.81 13.85
N GLU A 85 -2.11 2.71 15.17
CA GLU A 85 -3.31 2.57 16.00
C GLU A 85 -4.23 3.81 15.88
N GLN A 86 -3.64 5.01 15.96
CA GLN A 86 -4.37 6.27 15.82
C GLN A 86 -5.03 6.39 14.43
N TRP A 87 -4.31 6.07 13.38
CA TRP A 87 -4.83 6.14 12.01
C TRP A 87 -5.89 5.07 11.74
N GLN A 88 -5.72 3.87 12.27
CA GLN A 88 -6.73 2.81 12.14
C GLN A 88 -8.08 3.24 12.73
N THR A 89 -8.07 4.03 13.79
CA THR A 89 -9.31 4.53 14.44
C THR A 89 -9.86 5.83 13.83
N SER A 90 -9.13 6.46 12.90
CA SER A 90 -9.52 7.74 12.28
C SER A 90 -10.74 7.64 11.35
N GLY A 91 -11.10 6.43 10.89
CA GLY A 91 -12.15 6.19 9.91
C GLY A 91 -11.80 6.59 8.48
N LEU A 92 -10.55 7.02 8.20
CA LEU A 92 -10.08 7.35 6.86
C LEU A 92 -9.49 6.14 6.13
N PHE A 93 -9.00 5.17 6.90
CA PHE A 93 -8.30 4.01 6.37
C PHE A 93 -9.10 2.73 6.59
N GLU A 94 -9.09 1.88 5.57
CA GLU A 94 -9.60 0.51 5.62
C GLU A 94 -8.65 -0.38 6.43
N LYS A 95 -7.35 -0.21 6.19
CA LYS A 95 -6.30 -0.99 6.84
C LYS A 95 -5.05 -0.14 7.05
N VAL A 96 -4.48 -0.21 8.25
CA VAL A 96 -3.18 0.38 8.57
C VAL A 96 -2.27 -0.74 9.07
N GLN A 97 -1.10 -0.89 8.45
CA GLN A 97 -0.13 -1.92 8.78
C GLN A 97 1.22 -1.28 9.12
N TRP A 98 1.69 -1.51 10.33
CA TRP A 98 3.03 -1.13 10.80
C TRP A 98 3.88 -2.35 11.12
N ASN A 99 3.27 -3.54 11.17
CA ASN A 99 3.97 -4.80 11.39
C ASN A 99 3.40 -5.91 10.48
N LEU A 100 4.19 -6.96 10.30
CA LEU A 100 3.86 -8.13 9.49
C LEU A 100 3.45 -9.36 10.34
N GLN A 101 3.28 -9.22 11.65
CA GLN A 101 3.01 -10.38 12.52
C GLN A 101 1.78 -11.17 12.09
N ALA A 102 0.73 -10.49 11.67
CA ALA A 102 -0.50 -11.15 11.19
C ALA A 102 -0.30 -11.89 9.86
N ASP A 103 0.64 -11.45 9.03
CA ASP A 103 0.87 -11.99 7.70
C ASP A 103 2.01 -13.04 7.67
N LEU A 104 2.78 -13.18 8.77
CA LEU A 104 3.89 -14.13 8.84
C LEU A 104 3.50 -15.59 8.54
N PRO A 105 2.36 -16.12 9.04
CA PRO A 105 1.95 -17.49 8.70
C PRO A 105 1.69 -17.67 7.22
N ALA A 106 1.01 -16.72 6.58
CA ALA A 106 0.73 -16.75 5.14
C ALA A 106 2.03 -16.65 4.32
N LEU A 107 2.96 -15.79 4.74
CA LEU A 107 4.26 -15.64 4.10
C LEU A 107 5.09 -16.94 4.22
N ARG A 108 5.11 -17.59 5.38
CA ARG A 108 5.76 -18.89 5.58
C ARG A 108 5.20 -19.95 4.64
N GLU A 109 3.89 -20.05 4.57
CA GLU A 109 3.21 -21.00 3.70
C GLU A 109 3.54 -20.76 2.22
N GLN A 110 3.56 -19.50 1.80
CA GLN A 110 3.92 -19.12 0.42
C GLN A 110 5.38 -19.45 0.11
N LEU A 111 6.32 -19.16 1.04
CA LEU A 111 7.72 -19.52 0.91
C LEU A 111 7.90 -21.04 0.81
N LEU A 112 7.21 -21.81 1.65
CA LEU A 112 7.27 -23.27 1.62
C LEU A 112 6.73 -23.84 0.30
N ARG A 113 5.62 -23.32 -0.21
CA ARG A 113 5.06 -23.76 -1.49
C ARG A 113 5.97 -23.42 -2.67
N GLY A 114 6.54 -22.22 -2.66
CA GLY A 114 7.36 -21.68 -3.76
C GLY A 114 8.85 -22.06 -3.68
N ARG A 115 9.32 -22.70 -2.61
CA ARG A 115 10.75 -22.87 -2.27
C ARG A 115 11.63 -23.39 -3.41
N LEU A 116 11.16 -24.36 -4.18
CA LEU A 116 11.93 -24.90 -5.31
C LEU A 116 12.00 -23.95 -6.50
N ALA A 117 10.92 -23.20 -6.76
CA ALA A 117 10.87 -22.22 -7.85
C ALA A 117 11.69 -20.96 -7.54
N MET A 118 11.83 -20.60 -6.25
CA MET A 118 12.53 -19.41 -5.80
C MET A 118 14.04 -19.60 -5.57
N LEU A 119 14.54 -20.85 -5.65
CA LEU A 119 15.98 -21.13 -5.54
C LEU A 119 16.76 -20.40 -6.63
N SER A 120 17.92 -19.87 -6.26
CA SER A 120 18.87 -19.32 -7.22
C SER A 120 19.34 -20.39 -8.22
N GLY A 121 19.77 -19.97 -9.41
CA GLY A 121 20.33 -20.89 -10.40
C GLY A 121 21.50 -21.71 -9.82
N ALA A 122 22.39 -21.07 -9.07
CA ALA A 122 23.54 -21.72 -8.43
C ALA A 122 23.11 -22.78 -7.40
N ASP A 123 22.14 -22.46 -6.50
CA ASP A 123 21.63 -23.40 -5.51
C ASP A 123 20.91 -24.59 -6.17
N ARG A 124 20.19 -24.32 -7.27
CA ARG A 124 19.50 -25.37 -8.04
C ARG A 124 20.50 -26.33 -8.70
N THR A 125 21.54 -25.77 -9.33
CA THR A 125 22.64 -26.56 -9.91
C THR A 125 23.34 -27.38 -8.84
N GLN A 126 23.67 -26.79 -7.70
CA GLN A 126 24.30 -27.50 -6.59
C GLN A 126 23.43 -28.65 -6.05
N LEU A 127 22.10 -28.42 -5.93
CA LEU A 127 21.16 -29.44 -5.46
C LEU A 127 21.06 -30.62 -6.44
N ILE A 128 21.14 -30.37 -7.76
CA ILE A 128 21.00 -31.41 -8.80
C ILE A 128 22.32 -32.13 -9.04
N GLU A 129 23.42 -31.40 -9.19
CA GLU A 129 24.72 -31.96 -9.61
C GLU A 129 25.57 -32.44 -8.44
N HIS A 130 25.42 -31.82 -7.26
CA HIS A 130 26.23 -32.11 -6.07
C HIS A 130 25.36 -32.25 -4.79
N PRO A 131 24.40 -33.19 -4.77
CA PRO A 131 23.44 -33.31 -3.66
C PRO A 131 24.13 -33.65 -2.33
N GLU A 132 25.21 -34.42 -2.34
CA GLU A 132 25.95 -34.76 -1.12
C GLU A 132 26.59 -33.53 -0.48
N ALA A 133 27.24 -32.68 -1.27
CA ALA A 133 27.83 -31.43 -0.78
C ALA A 133 26.77 -30.49 -0.26
N PHE A 134 25.60 -30.44 -0.91
CA PHE A 134 24.46 -29.64 -0.48
C PHE A 134 23.96 -30.07 0.91
N ILE A 135 23.82 -31.41 1.12
CA ILE A 135 23.39 -31.98 2.40
C ILE A 135 24.44 -31.74 3.49
N GLN A 136 25.74 -31.96 3.18
CA GLN A 136 26.82 -31.69 4.14
C GLN A 136 26.84 -30.26 4.63
N GLN A 137 26.68 -29.27 3.73
CA GLN A 137 26.57 -27.87 4.11
C GLN A 137 25.35 -27.62 5.00
N ARG A 138 24.22 -28.28 4.69
CA ARG A 138 23.01 -28.16 5.52
C ARG A 138 23.22 -28.72 6.92
N VAL A 139 23.85 -29.88 7.03
CA VAL A 139 24.19 -30.50 8.34
C VAL A 139 25.08 -29.56 9.15
N GLN A 140 26.12 -29.00 8.54
CA GLN A 140 26.98 -28.02 9.21
C GLN A 140 26.19 -26.79 9.69
N ALA A 141 25.32 -26.25 8.84
CA ALA A 141 24.47 -25.12 9.19
C ALA A 141 23.50 -25.40 10.35
N LEU A 142 23.06 -26.65 10.55
CA LEU A 142 22.19 -27.01 11.69
C LEU A 142 22.92 -26.95 13.04
N PHE A 143 24.23 -27.15 13.02
CA PHE A 143 25.07 -27.15 14.24
C PHE A 143 25.80 -25.80 14.44
N ASP A 144 25.69 -24.89 13.50
CA ASP A 144 26.30 -23.56 13.62
C ASP A 144 25.35 -22.61 14.41
N PRO A 145 25.76 -22.18 15.61
CA PRO A 145 24.94 -21.27 16.43
C PRO A 145 24.79 -19.87 15.83
N PHE A 146 25.58 -19.55 14.81
CA PHE A 146 25.54 -18.26 14.09
C PHE A 146 24.77 -18.33 12.77
N THR A 147 24.17 -19.48 12.44
CA THR A 147 23.26 -19.54 11.30
C THR A 147 22.12 -18.56 11.50
N GLY A 148 22.01 -17.63 10.56
CA GLY A 148 21.03 -16.56 10.61
C GLY A 148 19.61 -17.08 10.80
N PHE A 149 18.77 -16.19 11.31
CA PHE A 149 17.35 -16.48 11.52
C PHE A 149 16.66 -16.87 10.22
N SER A 150 15.93 -18.00 10.26
CA SER A 150 15.04 -18.42 9.19
C SER A 150 13.59 -18.15 9.57
N LEU A 151 12.83 -17.54 8.66
CA LEU A 151 11.37 -17.34 8.80
C LEU A 151 10.62 -18.65 8.96
N VAL A 152 11.17 -19.75 8.41
CA VAL A 152 10.59 -21.08 8.46
C VAL A 152 11.41 -21.93 9.45
N PRO A 153 10.76 -22.58 10.45
CA PRO A 153 11.41 -23.47 11.35
C PRO A 153 12.11 -24.62 10.61
N SER A 154 13.26 -25.07 11.12
CA SER A 154 14.05 -26.13 10.48
C SER A 154 13.30 -27.47 10.33
N GLN A 155 12.31 -27.73 11.20
CA GLN A 155 11.43 -28.90 11.12
C GLN A 155 10.52 -28.89 9.89
N ASP A 156 10.17 -27.70 9.37
CA ASP A 156 9.31 -27.52 8.20
C ASP A 156 10.13 -27.31 6.92
N ASP A 157 11.40 -26.93 7.07
CA ASP A 157 12.35 -26.74 5.97
C ASP A 157 13.65 -27.53 6.20
N TRP A 158 13.55 -28.84 6.05
CA TRP A 158 14.62 -29.79 6.27
C TRP A 158 15.91 -29.47 5.53
N LEU A 159 15.77 -29.13 4.25
CA LEU A 159 16.89 -28.82 3.37
C LEU A 159 17.41 -27.41 3.55
N GLY A 160 16.73 -26.55 4.32
CA GLY A 160 17.11 -25.15 4.52
C GLY A 160 16.96 -24.29 3.26
N LEU A 161 16.05 -24.67 2.35
CA LEU A 161 15.86 -23.98 1.08
C LEU A 161 15.37 -22.55 1.28
N THR A 162 14.48 -22.33 2.23
CA THR A 162 13.96 -20.99 2.55
C THR A 162 15.05 -20.07 3.09
N GLY A 163 15.94 -20.58 3.93
CA GLY A 163 17.10 -19.84 4.41
C GLY A 163 18.07 -19.46 3.28
N ARG A 164 18.30 -20.36 2.32
CA ARG A 164 19.11 -20.06 1.12
C ARG A 164 18.46 -19.00 0.24
N ILE A 165 17.14 -19.06 0.04
CA ILE A 165 16.39 -18.05 -0.71
C ILE A 165 16.56 -16.69 -0.04
N GLN A 166 16.42 -16.60 1.27
CA GLN A 166 16.60 -15.36 2.02
C GLN A 166 18.02 -14.79 1.86
N ASN A 167 19.03 -15.66 1.94
CA ASN A 167 20.44 -15.26 1.82
C ASN A 167 20.88 -14.99 0.37
N SER A 168 20.24 -15.61 -0.62
CA SER A 168 20.54 -15.43 -2.04
C SER A 168 19.93 -14.16 -2.62
N GLN A 169 18.93 -13.62 -1.96
CA GLN A 169 18.41 -12.30 -2.36
C GLN A 169 19.50 -11.28 -2.07
N PRO A 170 19.98 -10.56 -3.10
CA PRO A 170 20.93 -9.50 -2.85
C PRO A 170 20.31 -8.57 -1.81
N GLN A 171 21.03 -8.32 -0.72
CA GLN A 171 20.66 -7.32 0.29
C GLN A 171 20.67 -5.90 -0.32
N ARG A 172 20.05 -5.76 -1.49
CA ARG A 172 19.93 -4.51 -2.24
C ARG A 172 18.86 -3.59 -1.68
N GLY A 173 18.12 -4.03 -0.68
CA GLY A 173 17.19 -3.18 0.04
C GLY A 173 17.75 -2.91 1.43
N ALA A 174 17.92 -1.66 1.76
CA ALA A 174 18.22 -1.21 3.12
C ALA A 174 17.14 -1.64 4.14
N VAL A 175 16.13 -2.39 3.71
CA VAL A 175 14.96 -2.78 4.52
C VAL A 175 15.16 -4.19 5.08
N GLN A 176 15.09 -4.30 6.40
CA GLN A 176 15.19 -5.55 7.16
C GLN A 176 13.91 -5.77 7.96
N LEU A 177 13.52 -7.04 8.13
CA LEU A 177 12.43 -7.40 9.04
C LEU A 177 12.99 -7.50 10.46
N ASP A 178 12.52 -6.64 11.34
CA ASP A 178 12.75 -6.80 12.78
C ASP A 178 11.77 -7.81 13.35
N ILE A 179 12.30 -8.96 13.75
CA ILE A 179 11.47 -10.11 14.14
C ILE A 179 10.79 -9.87 15.48
N GLY A 180 11.44 -9.13 16.38
CA GLY A 180 10.92 -8.84 17.71
C GLY A 180 9.62 -8.02 17.65
N SER A 181 9.61 -6.99 16.83
CA SER A 181 8.44 -6.13 16.60
C SER A 181 7.58 -6.54 15.40
N GLY A 182 8.13 -7.37 14.48
CA GLY A 182 7.50 -7.70 13.20
C GLY A 182 7.46 -6.54 12.21
N THR A 183 8.26 -5.49 12.43
CA THR A 183 8.28 -4.28 11.60
C THR A 183 9.33 -4.37 10.49
N LEU A 184 9.08 -3.70 9.36
CA LEU A 184 10.08 -3.48 8.33
C LEU A 184 10.87 -2.21 8.65
N ILE A 185 12.18 -2.35 8.79
CA ILE A 185 13.08 -1.26 9.18
C ILE A 185 14.15 -1.07 8.11
N ALA A 186 14.41 0.17 7.75
CA ALA A 186 15.55 0.57 6.93
C ALA A 186 16.49 1.45 7.73
N GLU A 187 17.79 1.27 7.54
CA GLU A 187 18.81 2.13 8.13
C GLU A 187 19.34 3.09 7.05
N ALA A 188 19.16 4.38 7.27
CA ALA A 188 19.64 5.41 6.37
C ALA A 188 19.91 6.71 7.13
N ASP A 189 20.97 7.42 6.76
CA ASP A 189 21.33 8.73 7.30
C ASP A 189 21.44 8.78 8.84
N GLY A 190 21.92 7.68 9.44
CA GLY A 190 22.04 7.56 10.89
C GLY A 190 20.71 7.43 11.64
N LYS A 191 19.64 7.08 10.93
CA LYS A 191 18.30 6.86 11.48
C LYS A 191 17.77 5.48 11.11
N SER A 192 16.94 4.95 12.00
CA SER A 192 16.11 3.77 11.73
C SER A 192 14.74 4.23 11.23
N TRP A 193 14.34 3.75 10.06
CA TRP A 193 13.10 4.08 9.40
C TRP A 193 12.15 2.89 9.42
N VAL A 194 11.02 3.02 10.06
CA VAL A 194 9.97 2.00 10.12
C VAL A 194 8.94 2.26 9.04
N LEU A 195 8.63 1.23 8.24
CA LEU A 195 7.61 1.32 7.20
C LEU A 195 6.22 1.13 7.81
N LEU A 196 5.36 2.11 7.57
CA LEU A 196 3.93 2.06 7.83
C LEU A 196 3.19 2.17 6.49
N ARG A 197 2.27 1.25 6.24
CA ARG A 197 1.42 1.22 5.04
C ARG A 197 -0.02 1.45 5.45
N ALA A 198 -0.68 2.42 4.83
CA ALA A 198 -2.08 2.73 5.08
C ALA A 198 -2.88 2.66 3.79
N ARG A 199 -3.99 1.92 3.79
CA ARG A 199 -4.93 1.82 2.68
C ARG A 199 -6.20 2.56 3.03
N THR A 200 -6.60 3.51 2.19
CA THR A 200 -7.78 4.34 2.40
C THR A 200 -9.07 3.62 2.02
N GLN A 201 -10.19 4.05 2.60
CA GLN A 201 -11.53 3.54 2.25
C GLN A 201 -11.98 3.98 0.86
N GLY A 202 -11.60 5.19 0.42
CA GLY A 202 -11.83 5.75 -0.91
C GLY A 202 -10.53 5.86 -1.71
N ASN A 203 -10.54 6.62 -2.79
CA ASN A 203 -9.41 6.78 -3.70
C ASN A 203 -8.96 8.25 -3.86
N ALA A 204 -7.88 8.47 -4.60
CA ALA A 204 -7.28 9.79 -4.83
C ALA A 204 -8.19 10.76 -5.62
N PHE A 205 -9.22 10.24 -6.31
CA PHE A 205 -10.17 11.06 -7.06
C PHE A 205 -11.37 11.53 -6.21
N ASP A 206 -11.44 11.12 -4.95
CA ASP A 206 -12.42 11.64 -4.01
C ASP A 206 -12.20 13.13 -3.75
N MET A 207 -13.29 13.91 -3.70
CA MET A 207 -13.19 15.36 -3.50
C MET A 207 -12.69 15.78 -2.11
N LYS A 208 -12.91 14.94 -1.09
CA LYS A 208 -12.62 15.31 0.32
C LYS A 208 -11.55 14.44 0.97
N LEU A 209 -11.46 13.18 0.54
CA LEU A 209 -10.58 12.21 1.20
C LEU A 209 -9.10 12.60 1.11
N PRO A 210 -8.54 13.01 -0.06
CA PRO A 210 -7.15 13.42 -0.16
C PRO A 210 -6.80 14.57 0.80
N LEU A 211 -7.67 15.57 0.91
CA LEU A 211 -7.45 16.71 1.80
C LEU A 211 -7.44 16.29 3.27
N ARG A 212 -8.37 15.43 3.68
CA ARG A 212 -8.43 14.92 5.07
C ARG A 212 -7.22 14.04 5.42
N VAL A 213 -6.75 13.23 4.46
CA VAL A 213 -5.54 12.42 4.64
C VAL A 213 -4.31 13.31 4.77
N ALA A 214 -4.18 14.35 3.94
CA ALA A 214 -3.10 15.31 4.01
C ALA A 214 -3.11 16.06 5.36
N GLU A 215 -4.27 16.50 5.83
CA GLU A 215 -4.43 17.16 7.12
C GLU A 215 -4.03 16.25 8.29
N LEU A 216 -4.48 14.99 8.30
CA LEU A 216 -4.08 14.02 9.31
C LEU A 216 -2.57 13.79 9.32
N LEU A 217 -1.95 13.71 8.14
CA LEU A 217 -0.50 13.54 8.01
C LEU A 217 0.25 14.76 8.59
N GLU A 218 -0.19 15.99 8.30
CA GLU A 218 0.45 17.20 8.85
C GLU A 218 0.30 17.26 10.38
N GLN A 219 -0.88 16.97 10.92
CA GLN A 219 -1.09 16.88 12.37
C GLN A 219 -0.17 15.83 13.00
N SER A 220 -0.02 14.68 12.33
CA SER A 220 0.88 13.62 12.78
C SER A 220 2.35 14.06 12.74
N ARG A 221 2.77 14.79 11.70
CA ARG A 221 4.14 15.36 11.60
C ARG A 221 4.44 16.32 12.74
N GLU A 222 3.52 17.25 13.02
CA GLU A 222 3.67 18.19 14.13
C GLU A 222 3.73 17.49 15.50
N GLN A 223 2.95 16.43 15.67
CA GLN A 223 2.94 15.65 16.90
C GLN A 223 4.27 14.95 17.12
N VAL A 224 4.81 14.26 16.12
CA VAL A 224 6.04 13.45 16.27
C VAL A 224 7.31 14.29 16.24
N ALA A 225 7.30 15.47 15.58
CA ALA A 225 8.44 16.38 15.55
C ALA A 225 8.87 16.83 16.95
N LYS A 226 7.95 16.88 17.91
CA LYS A 226 8.24 17.20 19.31
C LYS A 226 9.19 16.20 19.98
N ASN A 227 9.26 14.98 19.43
CA ASN A 227 10.09 13.88 19.94
C ASN A 227 11.28 13.57 19.01
N ASP A 228 11.67 14.51 18.14
CA ASP A 228 12.75 14.33 17.15
C ASP A 228 12.54 13.13 16.21
N VAL A 229 11.27 12.84 15.89
CA VAL A 229 10.87 11.83 14.93
C VAL A 229 10.45 12.50 13.63
N GLN A 230 10.83 11.92 12.49
CA GLN A 230 10.50 12.42 11.16
C GLN A 230 9.51 11.50 10.47
N LEU A 231 8.59 12.09 9.69
CA LEU A 231 7.68 11.35 8.82
C LEU A 231 7.95 11.71 7.37
N LEU A 232 8.24 10.70 6.55
CA LEU A 232 8.26 10.81 5.10
C LEU A 232 7.07 10.02 4.56
N ALA A 233 6.31 10.62 3.63
CA ALA A 233 5.13 9.97 3.07
C ALA A 233 5.13 10.06 1.56
N ALA A 234 4.68 8.99 0.90
CA ALA A 234 4.48 8.91 -0.53
C ALA A 234 3.11 8.31 -0.83
N SER A 235 2.29 8.99 -1.64
CA SER A 235 0.96 8.53 -2.05
C SER A 235 0.42 9.36 -3.20
N GLY A 236 -0.36 8.75 -4.09
CA GLY A 236 -1.19 9.46 -5.07
C GLY A 236 -2.21 10.40 -4.43
N LEU A 237 -2.70 10.06 -3.22
CA LEU A 237 -3.61 10.91 -2.44
C LEU A 237 -3.00 12.28 -2.09
N LEU A 238 -1.70 12.32 -1.76
CA LEU A 238 -1.01 13.57 -1.42
C LEU A 238 -0.82 14.47 -2.64
N TYR A 239 -0.58 13.88 -3.81
CA TYR A 239 -0.54 14.62 -5.08
C TYR A 239 -1.93 15.19 -5.42
N ALA A 240 -2.98 14.40 -5.26
CA ALA A 240 -4.35 14.86 -5.47
C ALA A 240 -4.71 15.99 -4.52
N ALA A 241 -4.36 15.89 -3.23
CA ALA A 241 -4.59 16.94 -2.24
C ALA A 241 -3.88 18.25 -2.61
N SER A 242 -2.61 18.17 -3.02
CA SER A 242 -1.84 19.36 -3.43
C SER A 242 -2.43 20.02 -4.67
N GLY A 243 -2.85 19.22 -5.67
CA GLY A 243 -3.52 19.74 -6.86
C GLY A 243 -4.86 20.42 -6.54
N GLN A 244 -5.67 19.85 -5.65
CA GLN A 244 -6.94 20.44 -5.22
C GLN A 244 -6.71 21.77 -4.45
N GLN A 245 -5.70 21.84 -3.58
CA GLN A 245 -5.35 23.05 -2.85
C GLN A 245 -4.87 24.17 -3.79
N GLN A 246 -4.07 23.82 -4.80
CA GLN A 246 -3.59 24.77 -5.79
C GLN A 246 -4.75 25.33 -6.62
N ALA A 247 -5.63 24.46 -7.13
CA ALA A 247 -6.81 24.88 -7.89
C ALA A 247 -7.73 25.81 -7.09
N THR A 248 -7.85 25.59 -5.76
CA THR A 248 -8.68 26.46 -4.90
C THR A 248 -8.03 27.82 -4.63
N ARG A 249 -6.70 27.94 -4.73
CA ARG A 249 -5.99 29.23 -4.52
C ARG A 249 -6.02 30.14 -5.76
N GLU A 250 -6.25 29.58 -6.93
CA GLU A 250 -6.26 30.30 -8.22
C GLU A 250 -7.66 30.85 -8.59
N ILE A 251 -8.69 30.53 -7.81
CA ILE A 251 -10.07 31.04 -7.93
C ILE A 251 -10.31 32.19 -6.94
#